data_6931ef337709ff86ccc1324bfb5ec909
#
_entry.id   6931ef337709ff86ccc1324bfb5ec909
#
_cell.length_a   1.000
_cell.length_b   1.000
_cell.length_c   1.000
_cell.angle_alpha   90.00
_cell.angle_beta   90.00
_cell.angle_gamma   90.00
#
_symmetry.space_group_name_H-M   'P 1'
#
loop_
_entity.id
_entity.type
_entity.pdbx_description
1 polymer ?
#
loop_
_entity_poly.entity_id
_entity_poly.type
_entity_poly.pdbx_seq_one_letter_code
_entity_poly.pdbx_strand_id
1 'polypeptide(L)'
;CLGLANSRGMRAERLPDLINNSKVKEGKSSETSVSVKFNIQDWSPREDLPPLELEEEEIALNKGQKEWVVSRKLRLMPGGSYASTYTSDGKQCTLQQIQRILRDISVDPEGSNVVMQGDVTRIVSMNNKERRNLIDELAGVALFDTRIEQTNAKLNDVFERQERCEILENELQSSKNKLEKECEKAKRYKELKAKLLQI
;
A
#
# COMPACT_ATOMS: atom_id res chain seq x y z
N CYS A 1 -17.86 8.94 -4.89
CA CYS A 1 -17.39 9.01 -3.53
C CYS A 1 -16.25 8.02 -3.29
N LEU A 2 -16.39 6.77 -3.63
CA LEU A 2 -15.46 5.69 -3.31
C LEU A 2 -14.27 5.57 -4.28
N GLY A 3 -14.13 6.47 -5.24
CA GLY A 3 -13.05 6.39 -6.24
C GLY A 3 -13.28 5.39 -7.38
N LEU A 4 -14.44 4.76 -7.43
CA LEU A 4 -14.79 3.69 -8.35
C LEU A 4 -14.87 4.08 -9.82
N ALA A 5 -15.32 5.28 -10.09
CA ALA A 5 -15.51 5.75 -11.45
C ALA A 5 -14.59 6.93 -11.73
N ASN A 6 -13.93 6.89 -12.87
CA ASN A 6 -13.30 8.09 -13.42
C ASN A 6 -14.38 9.03 -14.01
N SER A 7 -14.01 10.27 -14.33
CA SER A 7 -14.94 11.26 -14.88
C SER A 7 -15.65 10.76 -16.13
N ARG A 8 -14.97 10.01 -17.00
CA ARG A 8 -15.55 9.42 -18.22
C ARG A 8 -16.66 8.43 -17.94
N GLY A 9 -16.51 7.56 -16.94
CA GLY A 9 -17.54 6.63 -16.48
C GLY A 9 -18.79 7.34 -15.93
N MET A 10 -18.62 8.57 -15.44
CA MET A 10 -19.71 9.44 -14.96
C MET A 10 -20.26 10.39 -16.05
N ARG A 11 -19.90 10.19 -17.32
CA ARG A 11 -20.27 11.05 -18.45
C ARG A 11 -19.85 12.51 -18.28
N ALA A 12 -18.74 12.76 -17.59
CA ALA A 12 -18.11 14.06 -17.42
C ALA A 12 -16.74 14.05 -18.08
N GLU A 13 -16.34 15.14 -18.73
CA GLU A 13 -15.01 15.25 -19.30
C GLU A 13 -13.96 15.44 -18.19
N ARG A 14 -14.31 16.21 -17.17
CA ARG A 14 -13.48 16.52 -16.02
C ARG A 14 -14.26 16.40 -14.72
N LEU A 15 -13.59 16.18 -13.61
CA LEU A 15 -14.22 16.12 -12.28
C LEU A 15 -15.04 17.38 -11.91
N PRO A 16 -14.61 18.61 -12.24
CA PRO A 16 -15.42 19.82 -11.98
C PRO A 16 -16.77 19.84 -12.69
N ASP A 17 -16.90 19.13 -13.81
CA ASP A 17 -18.16 19.07 -14.58
C ASP A 17 -19.27 18.31 -13.85
N LEU A 18 -18.93 17.64 -12.73
CA LEU A 18 -19.91 17.04 -11.81
C LEU A 18 -20.59 18.06 -10.88
N ILE A 19 -20.10 19.28 -10.84
CA ILE A 19 -20.70 20.34 -10.06
C ILE A 19 -21.88 20.91 -10.85
N ASN A 20 -23.02 21.08 -10.18
CA ASN A 20 -24.23 21.59 -10.84
C ASN A 20 -23.96 22.98 -11.47
N ASN A 21 -24.04 23.05 -12.79
CA ASN A 21 -23.76 24.26 -13.58
C ASN A 21 -24.59 25.47 -13.16
N SER A 22 -25.85 25.27 -12.68
CA SER A 22 -26.69 26.37 -12.23
C SER A 22 -26.13 27.08 -10.98
N LYS A 23 -25.21 26.45 -10.27
CA LYS A 23 -24.57 27.00 -9.07
C LYS A 23 -23.14 27.50 -9.32
N VAL A 24 -22.57 27.22 -10.47
CA VAL A 24 -21.25 27.74 -10.86
C VAL A 24 -21.42 29.19 -11.29
N LYS A 25 -21.05 30.13 -10.42
CA LYS A 25 -21.04 31.55 -10.72
C LYS A 25 -19.60 31.99 -10.99
N GLU A 26 -19.41 32.77 -12.03
CA GLU A 26 -18.11 33.37 -12.33
C GLU A 26 -17.54 34.11 -11.11
N GLY A 27 -16.29 33.87 -10.79
CA GLY A 27 -15.59 34.52 -9.68
C GLY A 27 -15.94 34.01 -8.27
N LYS A 28 -16.78 32.95 -8.13
CA LYS A 28 -17.09 32.35 -6.82
C LYS A 28 -16.68 30.89 -6.77
N SER A 29 -16.27 30.44 -5.58
CA SER A 29 -16.05 29.02 -5.35
C SER A 29 -17.39 28.27 -5.32
N SER A 30 -17.42 27.12 -6.00
CA SER A 30 -18.57 26.22 -5.98
C SER A 30 -18.12 24.87 -5.42
N GLU A 31 -19.00 24.21 -4.67
CA GLU A 31 -18.67 22.92 -4.08
C GLU A 31 -19.80 21.91 -4.24
N THR A 32 -19.43 20.65 -4.33
CA THR A 32 -20.35 19.53 -4.26
C THR A 32 -19.79 18.49 -3.30
N SER A 33 -20.67 17.78 -2.61
CA SER A 33 -20.29 16.71 -1.70
C SER A 33 -21.19 15.49 -1.92
N VAL A 34 -20.60 14.33 -1.78
CA VAL A 34 -21.31 13.05 -1.80
C VAL A 34 -20.88 12.25 -0.60
N SER A 35 -21.82 11.70 0.14
CA SER A 35 -21.57 10.84 1.28
C SER A 35 -22.24 9.49 1.08
N VAL A 36 -21.54 8.44 1.46
CA VAL A 36 -22.03 7.06 1.49
C VAL A 36 -21.92 6.55 2.91
N LYS A 37 -22.99 5.98 3.41
CA LYS A 37 -23.08 5.41 4.75
C LYS A 37 -23.19 3.89 4.60
N PHE A 38 -22.25 3.20 5.21
CA PHE A 38 -22.23 1.74 5.27
C PHE A 38 -22.80 1.28 6.61
N ASN A 39 -23.67 0.30 6.59
CA ASN A 39 -24.03 -0.44 7.78
C ASN A 39 -23.01 -1.58 7.95
N ILE A 40 -22.24 -1.53 9.04
CA ILE A 40 -21.19 -2.48 9.35
C ILE A 40 -21.45 -3.20 10.69
N GLN A 41 -22.72 -3.28 11.09
CA GLN A 41 -23.09 -3.86 12.38
C GLN A 41 -22.64 -5.31 12.56
N ASP A 42 -22.68 -6.09 11.47
CA ASP A 42 -22.32 -7.51 11.46
C ASP A 42 -20.84 -7.74 11.07
N TRP A 43 -20.08 -6.65 10.88
CA TRP A 43 -18.68 -6.74 10.52
C TRP A 43 -17.81 -7.01 11.76
N SER A 44 -16.88 -7.94 11.63
CA SER A 44 -15.80 -8.18 12.59
C SER A 44 -14.46 -8.18 11.87
N PRO A 45 -13.40 -7.66 12.50
CA PRO A 45 -12.04 -7.76 11.95
C PRO A 45 -11.69 -9.23 11.69
N ARG A 46 -11.03 -9.49 10.57
CA ARG A 46 -10.49 -10.83 10.28
C ARG A 46 -9.29 -11.09 11.18
N GLU A 47 -9.46 -11.97 12.17
CA GLU A 47 -8.40 -12.34 13.13
C GLU A 47 -7.32 -13.25 12.52
N ASP A 48 -7.66 -13.94 11.43
CA ASP A 48 -6.79 -14.89 10.70
C ASP A 48 -5.70 -14.20 9.86
N LEU A 49 -5.75 -12.91 9.74
CA LEU A 49 -4.78 -12.15 8.96
C LEU A 49 -3.94 -11.29 9.93
N PRO A 50 -2.62 -11.52 10.02
CA PRO A 50 -1.78 -10.65 10.83
C PRO A 50 -1.98 -9.20 10.36
N PRO A 51 -2.03 -8.24 11.31
CA PRO A 51 -2.11 -6.83 10.95
C PRO A 51 -0.94 -6.52 10.01
N LEU A 52 -1.24 -5.93 8.86
CA LEU A 52 -0.20 -5.26 8.08
C LEU A 52 0.44 -4.23 9.01
N GLU A 53 1.77 -4.16 9.03
CA GLU A 53 2.48 -3.14 9.79
C GLU A 53 1.88 -1.78 9.43
N LEU A 54 1.17 -1.20 10.39
CA LEU A 54 0.45 0.06 10.21
C LEU A 54 1.47 1.19 10.37
N GLU A 55 1.59 2.05 9.38
CA GLU A 55 2.19 3.37 9.59
C GLU A 55 1.30 4.16 10.56
N GLU A 56 1.90 4.88 11.50
CA GLU A 56 1.33 5.40 12.76
C GLU A 56 0.07 6.30 12.68
N GLU A 57 -0.53 6.53 11.52
CA GLU A 57 -1.73 7.36 11.36
C GLU A 57 -2.86 6.70 10.54
N GLU A 58 -3.01 5.40 10.59
CA GLU A 58 -4.04 4.74 9.79
C GLU A 58 -5.44 4.86 10.40
N ILE A 59 -6.35 5.32 9.58
CA ILE A 59 -7.78 5.31 9.88
C ILE A 59 -8.27 3.86 9.79
N ALA A 60 -8.65 3.28 10.92
CA ALA A 60 -9.22 1.95 11.02
C ALA A 60 -10.66 2.01 11.54
N LEU A 61 -11.45 0.99 11.20
CA LEU A 61 -12.78 0.84 11.78
C LEU A 61 -12.67 0.37 13.24
N ASN A 62 -13.47 0.97 14.10
CA ASN A 62 -13.51 0.56 15.51
C ASN A 62 -14.32 -0.74 15.68
N LYS A 63 -13.85 -1.63 16.54
CA LYS A 63 -14.58 -2.84 16.89
C LYS A 63 -15.93 -2.47 17.50
N GLY A 64 -17.04 -2.99 16.92
CA GLY A 64 -18.39 -2.68 17.36
C GLY A 64 -19.00 -1.41 16.78
N GLN A 65 -18.34 -0.76 15.84
CA GLN A 65 -18.92 0.35 15.09
C GLN A 65 -20.07 -0.16 14.23
N LYS A 66 -21.22 0.51 14.30
CA LYS A 66 -22.43 0.11 13.56
C LYS A 66 -22.50 0.70 12.16
N GLU A 67 -21.94 1.86 11.98
CA GLU A 67 -22.06 2.64 10.77
C GLU A 67 -20.72 3.30 10.45
N TRP A 68 -20.39 3.33 9.17
CA TRP A 68 -19.21 4.01 8.66
C TRP A 68 -19.61 4.98 7.55
N VAL A 69 -19.18 6.24 7.65
CA VAL A 69 -19.55 7.29 6.71
C VAL A 69 -18.33 7.76 5.93
N VAL A 70 -18.37 7.57 4.63
CA VAL A 70 -17.36 8.08 3.70
C VAL A 70 -17.93 9.24 2.94
N SER A 71 -17.21 10.35 2.90
CA SER A 71 -17.63 11.52 2.14
C SER A 71 -16.51 11.99 1.21
N ARG A 72 -16.91 12.45 0.04
CA ARG A 72 -16.02 13.14 -0.89
C ARG A 72 -16.56 14.52 -1.17
N LYS A 73 -15.70 15.52 -1.00
CA LYS A 73 -16.02 16.93 -1.28
C LYS A 73 -15.17 17.41 -2.45
N LEU A 74 -15.81 17.95 -3.44
CA LEU A 74 -15.15 18.56 -4.59
C LEU A 74 -15.41 20.07 -4.56
N ARG A 75 -14.37 20.87 -4.58
CA ARG A 75 -14.43 22.33 -4.55
C ARG A 75 -13.77 22.90 -5.79
N LEU A 76 -14.51 23.68 -6.55
CA LEU A 76 -14.01 24.46 -7.68
C LEU A 76 -13.65 25.85 -7.18
N MET A 77 -12.42 26.29 -7.49
CA MET A 77 -11.93 27.61 -7.14
C MET A 77 -12.18 28.63 -8.28
N PRO A 78 -12.20 29.93 -7.98
CA PRO A 78 -12.49 30.95 -8.99
C PRO A 78 -11.56 30.95 -10.21
N GLY A 79 -10.34 30.42 -10.07
CA GLY A 79 -9.35 30.28 -11.14
C GLY A 79 -9.47 29.01 -11.99
N GLY A 80 -10.56 28.23 -11.83
CA GLY A 80 -10.77 26.98 -12.60
C GLY A 80 -10.00 25.76 -12.04
N SER A 81 -9.16 25.93 -11.04
CA SER A 81 -8.54 24.85 -10.30
C SER A 81 -9.55 24.19 -9.36
N TYR A 82 -9.34 22.91 -9.06
CA TYR A 82 -10.24 22.18 -8.14
C TYR A 82 -9.46 21.41 -7.09
N ALA A 83 -10.09 21.22 -5.95
CA ALA A 83 -9.60 20.39 -4.86
C ALA A 83 -10.62 19.27 -4.57
N SER A 84 -10.13 18.05 -4.34
CA SER A 84 -10.94 16.91 -3.95
C SER A 84 -10.46 16.40 -2.59
N THR A 85 -11.35 16.39 -1.62
CA THR A 85 -11.05 15.97 -0.24
C THR A 85 -11.92 14.78 0.11
N TYR A 86 -11.33 13.78 0.73
CA TYR A 86 -12.01 12.62 1.26
C TYR A 86 -12.05 12.68 2.78
N THR A 87 -13.14 12.19 3.36
CA THR A 87 -13.28 12.07 4.81
C THR A 87 -13.88 10.72 5.17
N SER A 88 -13.39 10.14 6.26
CA SER A 88 -13.89 8.93 6.91
C SER A 88 -14.38 9.32 8.30
N ASP A 89 -15.66 9.15 8.58
CA ASP A 89 -16.31 9.56 9.84
C ASP A 89 -15.96 11.01 10.27
N GLY A 90 -15.89 11.91 9.28
CA GLY A 90 -15.56 13.32 9.49
C GLY A 90 -14.06 13.64 9.56
N LYS A 91 -13.17 12.65 9.63
CA LYS A 91 -11.72 12.85 9.60
C LYS A 91 -11.22 12.85 8.16
N GLN A 92 -10.32 13.75 7.83
CA GLN A 92 -9.72 13.81 6.50
C GLN A 92 -8.84 12.57 6.28
N CYS A 93 -8.93 11.99 5.07
CA CYS A 93 -8.22 10.77 4.71
C CYS A 93 -7.82 10.77 3.23
N THR A 94 -7.00 9.80 2.87
CA THR A 94 -6.62 9.54 1.48
C THR A 94 -7.57 8.54 0.83
N LEU A 95 -7.61 8.52 -0.51
CA LEU A 95 -8.39 7.52 -1.24
C LEU A 95 -7.88 6.09 -0.95
N GLN A 96 -6.56 5.93 -0.79
CA GLN A 96 -5.96 4.62 -0.50
C GLN A 96 -6.43 4.06 0.85
N GLN A 97 -6.53 4.92 1.88
CA GLN A 97 -7.06 4.53 3.18
C GLN A 97 -8.52 4.08 3.10
N ILE A 98 -9.36 4.79 2.32
CA ILE A 98 -10.75 4.38 2.07
C ILE A 98 -10.81 3.03 1.35
N GLN A 99 -10.02 2.85 0.29
CA GLN A 99 -10.00 1.59 -0.47
C GLN A 99 -9.54 0.41 0.38
N ARG A 100 -8.64 0.64 1.34
CA ARG A 100 -8.22 -0.38 2.29
C ARG A 100 -9.38 -0.80 3.19
N ILE A 101 -10.06 0.16 3.83
CA ILE A 101 -11.22 -0.13 4.67
C ILE A 101 -12.32 -0.84 3.87
N LEU A 102 -12.56 -0.44 2.62
CA LEU A 102 -13.53 -1.10 1.76
C LEU A 102 -13.17 -2.58 1.52
N ARG A 103 -11.89 -2.89 1.30
CA ARG A 103 -11.42 -4.28 1.19
C ARG A 103 -11.61 -5.07 2.49
N ASP A 104 -11.37 -4.45 3.64
CA ASP A 104 -11.56 -5.09 4.95
C ASP A 104 -13.02 -5.46 5.20
N ILE A 105 -13.97 -4.66 4.73
CA ILE A 105 -15.41 -4.98 4.77
C ILE A 105 -15.87 -5.80 3.56
N SER A 106 -14.95 -6.31 2.75
CA SER A 106 -15.23 -7.10 1.54
C SER A 106 -16.04 -6.36 0.48
N VAL A 107 -15.93 -5.05 0.44
CA VAL A 107 -16.46 -4.20 -0.65
C VAL A 107 -15.29 -3.82 -1.54
N ASP A 108 -15.11 -4.55 -2.63
CA ASP A 108 -14.09 -4.17 -3.61
C ASP A 108 -14.67 -3.15 -4.59
N PRO A 109 -14.07 -1.97 -4.66
CA PRO A 109 -14.47 -0.93 -5.59
C PRO A 109 -14.31 -1.28 -7.07
N GLU A 110 -13.32 -2.07 -7.40
CA GLU A 110 -13.03 -2.53 -8.77
C GLU A 110 -13.58 -3.94 -9.02
N GLY A 111 -14.16 -4.55 -7.99
CA GLY A 111 -14.63 -5.92 -7.97
C GLY A 111 -16.12 -6.10 -8.31
N SER A 112 -16.60 -7.30 -8.03
CA SER A 112 -17.94 -7.76 -8.37
C SER A 112 -19.07 -7.14 -7.56
N ASN A 113 -18.76 -6.44 -6.47
CA ASN A 113 -19.76 -5.87 -5.54
C ASN A 113 -20.39 -4.58 -6.04
N VAL A 114 -19.78 -3.94 -7.04
CA VAL A 114 -20.27 -2.71 -7.64
C VAL A 114 -20.40 -2.89 -9.14
N VAL A 115 -21.64 -2.93 -9.62
CA VAL A 115 -21.94 -3.09 -11.05
C VAL A 115 -22.17 -1.72 -11.66
N MET A 116 -21.28 -1.29 -12.53
CA MET A 116 -21.44 -0.07 -13.30
C MET A 116 -22.16 -0.31 -14.62
N GLN A 117 -22.61 0.76 -15.26
CA GLN A 117 -23.25 0.67 -16.57
C GLN A 117 -22.25 0.10 -17.60
N GLY A 118 -22.59 -1.03 -18.21
CA GLY A 118 -21.76 -1.74 -19.19
C GLY A 118 -21.00 -2.95 -18.64
N ASP A 119 -20.91 -3.13 -17.31
CA ASP A 119 -20.13 -4.22 -16.71
C ASP A 119 -20.72 -5.60 -17.03
N VAL A 120 -22.05 -5.72 -17.17
CA VAL A 120 -22.68 -6.99 -17.51
C VAL A 120 -22.23 -7.48 -18.89
N THR A 121 -22.10 -6.58 -19.86
CA THR A 121 -21.56 -6.93 -21.18
C THR A 121 -20.07 -7.22 -21.16
N ARG A 122 -19.32 -6.57 -20.28
CA ARG A 122 -17.90 -6.80 -20.08
C ARG A 122 -17.61 -8.21 -19.58
N ILE A 123 -18.39 -8.73 -18.64
CA ILE A 123 -18.21 -10.11 -18.13
C ILE A 123 -18.30 -11.14 -19.24
N VAL A 124 -19.21 -10.94 -20.20
CA VAL A 124 -19.38 -11.85 -21.35
C VAL A 124 -18.15 -11.79 -22.28
N SER A 125 -17.57 -10.61 -22.45
CA SER A 125 -16.42 -10.37 -23.35
C SER A 125 -15.05 -10.60 -22.69
N MET A 126 -15.00 -10.88 -21.38
CA MET A 126 -13.76 -11.16 -20.66
C MET A 126 -13.00 -12.35 -21.23
N ASN A 127 -11.68 -12.21 -21.31
CA ASN A 127 -10.80 -13.32 -21.63
C ASN A 127 -10.67 -14.30 -20.45
N ASN A 128 -10.06 -15.47 -20.67
CA ASN A 128 -9.96 -16.52 -19.65
C ASN A 128 -9.15 -16.09 -18.43
N LYS A 129 -8.13 -15.22 -18.61
CA LYS A 129 -7.30 -14.71 -17.52
C LYS A 129 -8.07 -13.72 -16.64
N GLU A 130 -8.83 -12.83 -17.26
CA GLU A 130 -9.69 -11.87 -16.56
C GLU A 130 -10.80 -12.57 -15.77
N ARG A 131 -11.43 -13.60 -16.37
CA ARG A 131 -12.41 -14.43 -15.65
C ARG A 131 -11.82 -15.14 -14.45
N ARG A 132 -10.61 -15.69 -14.59
CA ARG A 132 -9.93 -16.33 -13.47
C ARG A 132 -9.66 -15.33 -12.35
N ASN A 133 -9.12 -14.16 -12.67
CA ASN A 133 -8.87 -13.11 -11.67
C ASN A 133 -10.17 -12.72 -10.94
N LEU A 134 -11.28 -12.60 -11.65
CA LEU A 134 -12.59 -12.33 -11.03
C LEU A 134 -13.02 -13.44 -10.07
N ILE A 135 -12.78 -14.71 -10.42
CA ILE A 135 -13.11 -15.84 -9.55
C ILE A 135 -12.21 -15.84 -8.32
N ASP A 136 -10.91 -15.60 -8.49
CA ASP A 136 -9.93 -15.54 -7.42
C ASP A 136 -10.25 -14.38 -6.44
N GLU A 137 -10.74 -13.27 -6.96
CA GLU A 137 -11.22 -12.13 -6.18
C GLU A 137 -12.49 -12.49 -5.38
N LEU A 138 -13.50 -13.09 -6.03
CA LEU A 138 -14.73 -13.54 -5.38
C LEU A 138 -14.47 -14.59 -4.31
N ALA A 139 -13.49 -15.46 -4.53
CA ALA A 139 -13.05 -16.45 -3.56
C ALA A 139 -12.23 -15.87 -2.40
N GLY A 140 -11.86 -14.56 -2.49
CA GLY A 140 -11.05 -13.89 -1.47
C GLY A 140 -9.59 -14.31 -1.45
N VAL A 141 -9.10 -15.03 -2.47
CA VAL A 141 -7.70 -15.51 -2.55
C VAL A 141 -6.74 -14.44 -3.07
N ALA A 142 -7.21 -13.42 -3.75
CA ALA A 142 -6.38 -12.32 -4.28
C ALA A 142 -5.56 -11.61 -3.17
N LEU A 143 -6.08 -11.55 -1.95
CA LEU A 143 -5.35 -11.01 -0.78
C LEU A 143 -4.11 -11.84 -0.42
N PHE A 144 -4.17 -13.16 -0.63
CA PHE A 144 -3.03 -14.04 -0.37
C PHE A 144 -1.93 -13.84 -1.41
N ASP A 145 -2.29 -13.65 -2.68
CA ASP A 145 -1.32 -13.40 -3.74
C ASP A 145 -0.53 -12.12 -3.48
N THR A 146 -1.21 -11.04 -3.09
CA THR A 146 -0.55 -9.78 -2.70
C THR A 146 0.42 -9.98 -1.53
N ARG A 147 0.04 -10.79 -0.54
CA ARG A 147 0.91 -11.10 0.61
C ARG A 147 2.11 -11.96 0.23
N ILE A 148 1.90 -12.94 -0.66
CA ILE A 148 2.98 -13.77 -1.19
C ILE A 148 4.00 -12.88 -1.92
N GLU A 149 3.55 -11.94 -2.75
CA GLU A 149 4.44 -11.00 -3.44
C GLU A 149 5.23 -10.12 -2.46
N GLN A 150 4.55 -9.55 -1.46
CA GLN A 150 5.21 -8.74 -0.42
C GLN A 150 6.22 -9.55 0.40
N THR A 151 5.87 -10.80 0.73
CA THR A 151 6.76 -11.69 1.48
C THR A 151 7.97 -12.08 0.63
N ASN A 152 7.77 -12.37 -0.64
CA ASN A 152 8.86 -12.67 -1.57
C ASN A 152 9.80 -11.47 -1.75
N ALA A 153 9.27 -10.25 -1.83
CA ALA A 153 10.09 -9.05 -1.88
C ALA A 153 10.96 -8.90 -0.62
N LYS A 154 10.36 -9.05 0.56
CA LYS A 154 11.09 -9.02 1.85
C LYS A 154 12.14 -10.13 1.93
N LEU A 155 11.84 -11.31 1.43
CA LEU A 155 12.77 -12.45 1.40
C LEU A 155 13.98 -12.16 0.51
N ASN A 156 13.75 -11.58 -0.67
CA ASN A 156 14.84 -11.16 -1.56
C ASN A 156 15.76 -10.12 -0.90
N ASP A 157 15.19 -9.14 -0.18
CA ASP A 157 15.99 -8.16 0.57
C ASP A 157 16.87 -8.83 1.65
N VAL A 158 16.34 -9.87 2.30
CA VAL A 158 17.12 -10.64 3.30
C VAL A 158 18.23 -11.42 2.63
N PHE A 159 17.99 -12.05 1.49
CA PHE A 159 19.02 -12.75 0.73
C PHE A 159 20.14 -11.81 0.28
N GLU A 160 19.82 -10.63 -0.23
CA GLU A 160 20.84 -9.64 -0.61
C GLU A 160 21.69 -9.20 0.60
N ARG A 161 21.05 -9.01 1.77
CA ARG A 161 21.79 -8.67 3.00
C ARG A 161 22.68 -9.81 3.46
N GLN A 162 22.20 -11.05 3.37
CA GLN A 162 22.98 -12.23 3.71
C GLN A 162 24.23 -12.32 2.82
N GLU A 163 24.07 -12.18 1.51
CA GLU A 163 25.19 -12.22 0.55
C GLU A 163 26.24 -11.14 0.86
N ARG A 164 25.81 -9.92 1.18
CA ARG A 164 26.74 -8.86 1.62
C ARG A 164 27.48 -9.21 2.92
N CYS A 165 26.79 -9.83 3.87
CA CYS A 165 27.45 -10.29 5.11
C CYS A 165 28.48 -11.38 4.85
N GLU A 166 28.20 -12.34 3.98
CA GLU A 166 29.12 -13.41 3.60
C GLU A 166 30.38 -12.87 2.91
N ILE A 167 30.22 -11.87 2.04
CA ILE A 167 31.37 -11.19 1.40
C ILE A 167 32.25 -10.52 2.45
N LEU A 168 31.64 -9.76 3.37
CA LEU A 168 32.38 -9.08 4.44
C LEU A 168 33.07 -10.08 5.36
N GLU A 169 32.40 -11.17 5.72
CA GLU A 169 32.99 -12.21 6.56
C GLU A 169 34.24 -12.81 5.88
N ASN A 170 34.16 -13.12 4.60
CA ASN A 170 35.29 -13.65 3.83
C ASN A 170 36.47 -12.66 3.74
N GLU A 171 36.19 -11.36 3.55
CA GLU A 171 37.21 -10.31 3.53
C GLU A 171 37.88 -10.16 4.90
N LEU A 172 37.10 -10.13 5.99
CA LEU A 172 37.61 -10.04 7.35
C LEU A 172 38.44 -11.27 7.72
N GLN A 173 37.98 -12.46 7.37
CA GLN A 173 38.70 -13.70 7.59
C GLN A 173 40.03 -13.72 6.83
N SER A 174 40.03 -13.25 5.58
CA SER A 174 41.30 -13.12 4.80
C SER A 174 42.25 -12.12 5.44
N SER A 175 41.76 -10.98 5.89
CA SER A 175 42.57 -9.95 6.59
C SER A 175 43.10 -10.46 7.90
N LYS A 176 42.29 -11.18 8.68
CA LYS A 176 42.70 -11.83 9.93
C LYS A 176 43.87 -12.81 9.69
N ASN A 177 43.72 -13.68 8.68
CA ASN A 177 44.75 -14.67 8.36
C ASN A 177 46.10 -14.01 7.93
N LYS A 178 46.03 -12.87 7.24
CA LYS A 178 47.24 -12.09 6.88
C LYS A 178 47.92 -11.51 8.14
N LEU A 179 47.11 -10.86 8.98
CA LEU A 179 47.60 -10.25 10.23
C LEU A 179 48.18 -11.29 11.19
N GLU A 180 47.59 -12.47 11.29
CA GLU A 180 48.14 -13.57 12.11
C GLU A 180 49.53 -13.98 11.62
N LYS A 181 49.73 -14.17 10.31
CA LYS A 181 51.04 -14.49 9.74
C LYS A 181 52.09 -13.40 9.96
N GLU A 182 51.69 -12.13 9.86
CA GLU A 182 52.56 -10.99 10.14
C GLU A 182 52.92 -10.91 11.63
N CYS A 183 51.95 -11.15 12.50
CA CYS A 183 52.16 -11.20 13.95
C CYS A 183 53.15 -12.31 14.35
N GLU A 184 53.03 -13.48 13.78
CA GLU A 184 53.96 -14.59 14.01
C GLU A 184 55.39 -14.24 13.57
N LYS A 185 55.54 -13.63 12.40
CA LYS A 185 56.85 -13.15 11.92
C LYS A 185 57.43 -12.09 12.86
N ALA A 186 56.61 -11.14 13.31
CA ALA A 186 57.04 -10.11 14.23
C ALA A 186 57.46 -10.67 15.62
N LYS A 187 56.71 -11.65 16.13
CA LYS A 187 57.07 -12.36 17.39
C LYS A 187 58.40 -13.08 17.23
N ARG A 188 58.60 -13.83 16.16
CA ARG A 188 59.82 -14.55 15.88
C ARG A 188 61.04 -13.61 15.74
N TYR A 189 60.85 -12.46 15.10
CA TYR A 189 61.86 -11.42 15.00
C TYR A 189 62.25 -10.88 16.38
N LYS A 190 61.28 -10.58 17.25
CA LYS A 190 61.52 -10.10 18.60
C LYS A 190 62.31 -11.11 19.45
N GLU A 191 61.96 -12.41 19.38
CA GLU A 191 62.64 -13.49 20.06
C GLU A 191 64.09 -13.63 19.61
N LEU A 192 64.35 -13.59 18.30
CA LEU A 192 65.72 -13.65 17.75
C LEU A 192 66.55 -12.43 18.14
N LYS A 193 65.94 -11.23 18.12
CA LYS A 193 66.62 -10.00 18.57
C LYS A 193 66.95 -10.03 20.03
N ALA A 194 66.05 -10.53 20.89
CA ALA A 194 66.34 -10.69 22.31
C ALA A 194 67.50 -11.66 22.59
N LYS A 195 67.56 -12.77 21.86
CA LYS A 195 68.69 -13.74 21.95
C LYS A 195 70.01 -13.13 21.49
N LEU A 196 70.00 -12.30 20.46
CA LEU A 196 71.20 -11.64 19.96
C LEU A 196 71.80 -10.58 20.93
N LEU A 197 70.94 -9.97 21.77
CA LEU A 197 71.33 -9.00 22.78
C LEU A 197 71.86 -9.63 24.10
N GLN A 198 71.69 -10.95 24.20
CA GLN A 198 72.18 -11.72 25.38
C GLN A 198 73.55 -12.37 25.16
N ILE A 199 74.10 -12.24 23.95
CA ILE A 199 75.42 -12.62 23.55
C ILE A 199 76.34 -11.40 23.56
#